data_dd5ff2c2bac4b466d3d28827615cdfee
#
_entry.id   dd5ff2c2bac4b466d3d28827615cdfee
#
_cell.length_a   1.000
_cell.length_b   1.000
_cell.length_c   1.000
_cell.angle_alpha   90.00
_cell.angle_beta   90.00
_cell.angle_gamma   90.00
#
_symmetry.space_group_name_H-M   'P 1'
#
loop_
_entity.id
_entity.type
_entity.pdbx_description
1 polymer ?
#
loop_
_entity_poly.entity_id
_entity_poly.type
_entity_poly.pdbx_seq_one_letter_code
_entity_poly.pdbx_strand_id
1 'polypeptide(L)'
;MMKVRKILLSGCLVATLCSCGGSQNENLNLTLSKDALFDKVKGAWAGQVIGCTYGGPTEFRYLSTMIPDSIVMPWGPGEIKKWYDGGGGLYDDVYVDLTFVETFERYGLDAP
;
A
#
# COMPACT_ATOMS: atom_id res chain seq x y z
N MET A 1 -45.42 -43.09 -31.95
CA MET A 1 -44.26 -43.48 -31.11
C MET A 1 -43.15 -42.44 -31.31
N MET A 2 -43.10 -41.45 -30.46
CA MET A 2 -42.00 -40.44 -30.50
C MET A 2 -41.07 -40.66 -29.31
N LYS A 3 -39.82 -40.99 -29.55
CA LYS A 3 -38.78 -41.14 -28.54
C LYS A 3 -38.25 -39.75 -28.16
N VAL A 4 -38.50 -39.32 -26.92
CA VAL A 4 -37.90 -38.12 -26.36
C VAL A 4 -36.45 -38.39 -26.01
N ARG A 5 -35.53 -37.70 -26.67
CA ARG A 5 -34.09 -37.66 -26.31
C ARG A 5 -33.91 -36.71 -25.14
N LYS A 6 -33.60 -37.27 -23.99
CA LYS A 6 -33.09 -36.47 -22.84
C LYS A 6 -31.73 -35.97 -23.17
N ILE A 7 -31.58 -34.65 -23.29
CA ILE A 7 -30.31 -33.98 -23.40
C ILE A 7 -29.75 -33.85 -21.98
N LEU A 8 -28.64 -34.53 -21.74
CA LEU A 8 -27.78 -34.35 -20.56
C LEU A 8 -27.08 -32.99 -20.66
N LEU A 9 -27.64 -31.99 -19.99
CA LEU A 9 -26.95 -30.75 -19.63
C LEU A 9 -26.68 -30.80 -18.13
N SER A 10 -25.68 -31.52 -17.76
CA SER A 10 -25.17 -31.51 -16.38
C SER A 10 -23.68 -31.78 -16.43
N GLY A 11 -22.85 -30.78 -16.25
CA GLY A 11 -21.43 -31.04 -16.13
C GLY A 11 -20.49 -29.88 -16.51
N CYS A 12 -20.84 -28.61 -16.25
CA CYS A 12 -19.87 -27.55 -16.44
C CYS A 12 -20.08 -26.33 -15.50
N LEU A 13 -20.42 -26.56 -14.24
CA LEU A 13 -20.56 -25.45 -13.28
C LEU A 13 -20.00 -25.74 -11.89
N VAL A 14 -18.92 -26.50 -11.79
CA VAL A 14 -18.27 -26.76 -10.48
C VAL A 14 -16.74 -26.58 -10.52
N ALA A 15 -16.18 -25.86 -11.50
CA ALA A 15 -14.72 -25.71 -11.61
C ALA A 15 -14.18 -24.30 -11.31
N THR A 16 -14.97 -23.41 -10.69
CA THR A 16 -14.50 -22.03 -10.44
C THR A 16 -14.51 -21.56 -8.98
N LEU A 17 -14.58 -22.45 -8.00
CA LEU A 17 -14.55 -22.08 -6.59
C LEU A 17 -13.39 -22.68 -5.77
N CYS A 18 -12.35 -23.17 -6.39
CA CYS A 18 -11.14 -23.63 -5.70
C CYS A 18 -9.92 -22.73 -5.97
N SER A 19 -10.11 -21.40 -5.91
CA SER A 19 -8.98 -20.44 -5.94
C SER A 19 -8.73 -19.79 -4.58
N CYS A 20 -9.21 -20.38 -3.49
CA CYS A 20 -8.66 -20.12 -2.17
C CYS A 20 -7.78 -21.33 -1.79
N GLY A 21 -6.67 -21.46 -2.48
CA GLY A 21 -5.57 -22.32 -2.05
C GLY A 21 -5.13 -21.79 -0.70
N GLY A 22 -5.33 -22.59 0.37
CA GLY A 22 -4.86 -22.27 1.70
C GLY A 22 -3.38 -21.91 1.64
N SER A 23 -3.05 -20.73 2.14
CA SER A 23 -1.69 -20.35 2.45
C SER A 23 -1.14 -21.41 3.40
N GLN A 24 -0.34 -22.32 2.88
CA GLN A 24 0.56 -23.07 3.73
C GLN A 24 1.47 -22.02 4.34
N ASN A 25 1.46 -21.87 5.65
CA ASN A 25 2.47 -21.15 6.40
C ASN A 25 3.81 -21.89 6.21
N GLU A 26 4.41 -21.77 5.05
CA GLU A 26 5.82 -22.01 4.91
C GLU A 26 6.49 -20.92 5.74
N ASN A 27 7.22 -21.30 6.77
CA ASN A 27 8.10 -20.41 7.50
C ASN A 27 9.17 -19.92 6.51
N LEU A 28 8.86 -18.85 5.78
CA LEU A 28 9.76 -18.16 4.87
C LEU A 28 10.84 -17.49 5.73
N ASN A 29 11.93 -18.22 5.98
CA ASN A 29 13.13 -17.64 6.55
C ASN A 29 13.79 -16.74 5.51
N LEU A 30 13.35 -15.48 5.45
CA LEU A 30 13.95 -14.47 4.62
C LEU A 30 15.21 -13.93 5.30
N THR A 31 16.35 -14.15 4.70
CA THR A 31 17.61 -13.56 5.16
C THR A 31 17.97 -12.40 4.23
N LEU A 32 18.12 -11.21 4.81
CA LEU A 32 18.60 -10.03 4.10
C LEU A 32 19.96 -9.62 4.65
N SER A 33 20.84 -9.14 3.78
CA SER A 33 22.05 -8.44 4.25
C SER A 33 21.65 -7.12 4.91
N LYS A 34 22.50 -6.62 5.82
CA LYS A 34 22.27 -5.30 6.45
C LYS A 34 22.17 -4.18 5.42
N ASP A 35 22.97 -4.22 4.37
CA ASP A 35 22.95 -3.20 3.32
C ASP A 35 21.65 -3.24 2.53
N ALA A 36 21.15 -4.43 2.19
CA ALA A 36 19.89 -4.58 1.51
C ALA A 36 18.71 -4.13 2.38
N LEU A 37 18.73 -4.43 3.69
CA LEU A 37 17.73 -3.95 4.62
C LEU A 37 17.76 -2.42 4.73
N PHE A 38 18.94 -1.84 4.89
CA PHE A 38 19.11 -0.39 4.98
C PHE A 38 18.61 0.34 3.73
N ASP A 39 18.91 -0.19 2.55
CA ASP A 39 18.41 0.35 1.28
C ASP A 39 16.88 0.30 1.19
N LYS A 40 16.28 -0.81 1.59
CA LYS A 40 14.81 -0.95 1.66
C LYS A 40 14.16 0.03 2.64
N VAL A 41 14.74 0.23 3.81
CA VAL A 41 14.25 1.21 4.81
C VAL A 41 14.32 2.63 4.26
N LYS A 42 15.43 3.01 3.60
CA LYS A 42 15.53 4.31 2.92
C LYS A 42 14.47 4.47 1.84
N GLY A 43 14.26 3.44 1.03
CA GLY A 43 13.22 3.44 0.00
C GLY A 43 11.82 3.60 0.57
N ALA A 44 11.52 2.94 1.70
CA ALA A 44 10.24 3.06 2.39
C ALA A 44 10.00 4.50 2.90
N TRP A 45 10.97 5.09 3.58
CA TRP A 45 10.90 6.48 4.03
C TRP A 45 10.72 7.47 2.87
N ALA A 46 11.50 7.30 1.79
CA ALA A 46 11.35 8.14 0.60
C ALA A 46 9.95 8.00 -0.02
N GLY A 47 9.44 6.78 -0.12
CA GLY A 47 8.11 6.50 -0.62
C GLY A 47 7.01 7.15 0.21
N GLN A 48 7.10 7.09 1.53
CA GLN A 48 6.16 7.73 2.44
C GLN A 48 6.16 9.25 2.29
N VAL A 49 7.34 9.89 2.33
CA VAL A 49 7.45 11.35 2.15
C VAL A 49 6.87 11.79 0.80
N ILE A 50 7.16 11.04 -0.27
CA ILE A 50 6.60 11.30 -1.60
C ILE A 50 5.08 11.16 -1.58
N GLY A 51 4.56 10.09 -1.00
CA GLY A 51 3.13 9.81 -0.95
C GLY A 51 2.34 10.88 -0.18
N CYS A 52 2.78 11.21 1.02
CA CYS A 52 2.17 12.25 1.84
C CYS A 52 2.21 13.62 1.15
N THR A 53 3.36 13.98 0.57
CA THR A 53 3.51 15.27 -0.12
C THR A 53 2.68 15.34 -1.40
N TYR A 54 2.53 14.22 -2.12
CA TYR A 54 1.69 14.16 -3.32
C TYR A 54 0.20 14.22 -2.99
N GLY A 55 -0.23 13.55 -1.92
CA GLY A 55 -1.63 13.49 -1.48
C GLY A 55 -2.11 14.76 -0.76
N GLY A 56 -1.24 15.40 0.00
CA GLY A 56 -1.58 16.53 0.87
C GLY A 56 -2.37 17.67 0.20
N PRO A 57 -2.04 18.12 -1.02
CA PRO A 57 -2.81 19.18 -1.69
C PRO A 57 -4.28 18.84 -1.95
N THR A 58 -4.65 17.59 -1.92
CA THR A 58 -6.04 17.12 -2.14
C THR A 58 -6.71 16.64 -0.86
N GLU A 59 -5.97 16.57 0.21
CA GLU A 59 -6.49 16.14 1.51
C GLU A 59 -7.72 16.98 1.92
N PHE A 60 -8.77 16.32 2.38
CA PHE A 60 -10.07 16.89 2.76
C PHE A 60 -10.82 17.67 1.66
N ARG A 61 -10.32 17.76 0.42
CA ARG A 61 -10.98 18.48 -0.67
C ARG A 61 -12.05 17.67 -1.40
N TYR A 62 -11.93 16.34 -1.37
CA TYR A 62 -12.79 15.42 -2.12
C TYR A 62 -13.47 14.40 -1.19
N LEU A 63 -14.04 14.88 -0.09
CA LEU A 63 -14.74 14.03 0.87
C LEU A 63 -15.97 13.38 0.22
N SER A 64 -16.06 12.04 0.34
CA SER A 64 -17.15 11.22 -0.19
C SER A 64 -17.32 11.25 -1.71
N THR A 65 -16.29 11.69 -2.44
CA THR A 65 -16.27 11.69 -3.91
C THR A 65 -14.88 11.30 -4.43
N MET A 66 -14.79 11.00 -5.72
CA MET A 66 -13.51 10.75 -6.38
C MET A 66 -12.93 12.07 -6.93
N ILE A 67 -11.61 12.14 -7.01
CA ILE A 67 -10.94 13.24 -7.71
C ILE A 67 -11.26 13.08 -9.20
N PRO A 68 -11.82 14.11 -9.88
CA PRO A 68 -12.08 14.04 -11.32
C PRO A 68 -10.79 13.83 -12.13
N ASP A 69 -10.84 13.03 -13.18
CA ASP A 69 -9.69 12.75 -14.06
C ASP A 69 -9.12 14.00 -14.73
N SER A 70 -9.90 15.07 -14.81
CA SER A 70 -9.46 16.38 -15.33
C SER A 70 -8.54 17.14 -14.37
N ILE A 71 -8.46 16.72 -13.11
CA ILE A 71 -7.57 17.33 -12.11
C ILE A 71 -6.20 16.67 -12.21
N VAL A 72 -5.24 17.40 -12.73
CA VAL A 72 -3.84 16.95 -12.78
C VAL A 72 -3.13 17.49 -11.55
N MET A 73 -2.61 16.59 -10.73
CA MET A 73 -1.77 16.98 -9.60
C MET A 73 -0.40 17.43 -10.12
N PRO A 74 0.01 18.69 -9.85
CA PRO A 74 1.32 19.14 -10.25
C PRO A 74 2.39 18.38 -9.45
N TRP A 75 3.27 17.66 -10.15
CA TRP A 75 4.36 16.95 -9.53
C TRP A 75 5.61 17.04 -10.40
N GLY A 76 6.73 17.36 -9.78
CA GLY A 76 7.99 17.48 -10.49
C GLY A 76 9.19 17.69 -9.55
N PRO A 77 10.38 17.95 -10.11
CA PRO A 77 11.56 18.23 -9.32
C PRO A 77 11.33 19.41 -8.37
N GLY A 78 11.66 19.19 -7.09
CA GLY A 78 11.56 20.24 -6.07
C GLY A 78 10.21 20.37 -5.37
N GLU A 79 9.17 19.60 -5.74
CA GLU A 79 7.85 19.69 -5.08
C GLU A 79 7.93 19.37 -3.58
N ILE A 80 8.68 18.34 -3.18
CA ILE A 80 8.86 18.02 -1.74
C ILE A 80 9.47 19.23 -1.00
N LYS A 81 10.50 19.84 -1.56
CA LYS A 81 11.14 21.01 -0.94
C LYS A 81 10.18 22.20 -0.84
N LYS A 82 9.43 22.46 -1.90
CA LYS A 82 8.45 23.54 -1.95
C LYS A 82 7.39 23.39 -0.85
N TRP A 83 6.86 22.17 -0.67
CA TRP A 83 5.87 21.91 0.38
C TRP A 83 6.48 21.96 1.77
N TYR A 84 7.68 21.45 1.94
CA TYR A 84 8.42 21.55 3.19
C TYR A 84 8.64 23.00 3.61
N ASP A 85 9.12 23.84 2.71
CA ASP A 85 9.41 25.24 2.98
C ASP A 85 8.12 26.07 3.18
N GLY A 86 7.07 25.78 2.43
CA GLY A 86 5.80 26.52 2.46
C GLY A 86 4.84 26.09 3.56
N GLY A 87 4.90 24.83 3.97
CA GLY A 87 4.00 24.24 4.96
C GLY A 87 4.56 24.20 6.39
N GLY A 88 5.81 24.62 6.59
CA GLY A 88 6.46 24.54 7.90
C GLY A 88 6.96 23.13 8.26
N GLY A 89 7.15 22.27 7.29
CA GLY A 89 7.68 20.92 7.46
C GLY A 89 6.97 19.88 6.59
N LEU A 90 7.18 18.62 6.90
CA LEU A 90 6.47 17.49 6.29
C LEU A 90 5.10 17.30 6.97
N TYR A 91 4.25 16.49 6.34
CA TYR A 91 2.94 16.15 6.91
C TYR A 91 3.05 15.34 8.20
N ASP A 92 2.01 15.43 9.03
CA ASP A 92 1.90 14.77 10.32
C ASP A 92 2.08 13.25 10.26
N ASP A 93 1.62 12.59 9.22
CA ASP A 93 1.85 11.16 8.99
C ASP A 93 3.34 10.78 9.07
N VAL A 94 4.22 11.63 8.51
CA VAL A 94 5.67 11.39 8.57
C VAL A 94 6.19 11.54 10.00
N TYR A 95 5.67 12.51 10.75
CA TYR A 95 6.11 12.74 12.15
C TYR A 95 5.55 11.68 13.10
N VAL A 96 4.33 11.19 12.86
CA VAL A 96 3.76 10.09 13.65
C VAL A 96 4.64 8.85 13.56
N ASP A 97 5.11 8.48 12.38
CA ASP A 97 5.98 7.32 12.22
C ASP A 97 7.34 7.48 12.92
N LEU A 98 7.86 8.70 13.04
CA LEU A 98 9.08 8.95 13.82
C LEU A 98 8.90 8.62 15.31
N THR A 99 7.70 8.71 15.85
CA THR A 99 7.43 8.32 17.24
C THR A 99 7.57 6.81 17.44
N PHE A 100 7.23 6.01 16.43
CA PHE A 100 7.47 4.55 16.46
C PHE A 100 8.95 4.23 16.41
N VAL A 101 9.76 4.98 15.64
CA VAL A 101 11.21 4.81 15.64
C VAL A 101 11.78 5.07 17.02
N GLU A 102 11.37 6.13 17.72
CA GLU A 102 11.80 6.39 19.11
C GLU A 102 11.39 5.26 20.05
N THR A 103 10.20 4.69 19.87
CA THR A 103 9.73 3.56 20.65
C THR A 103 10.63 2.34 20.46
N PHE A 104 10.99 2.02 19.21
CA PHE A 104 11.90 0.91 18.91
C PHE A 104 13.32 1.14 19.41
N GLU A 105 13.82 2.38 19.38
CA GLU A 105 15.12 2.72 19.96
C GLU A 105 15.13 2.54 21.47
N ARG A 106 14.02 2.86 22.13
CA ARG A 106 13.92 2.79 23.61
C ARG A 106 13.61 1.39 24.13
N TYR A 107 12.79 0.63 23.46
CA TYR A 107 12.24 -0.64 23.93
C TYR A 107 12.63 -1.86 23.07
N GLY A 108 13.27 -1.65 21.91
CA GLY A 108 13.61 -2.70 20.96
C GLY A 108 12.44 -3.05 20.02
N LEU A 109 12.72 -3.92 19.05
CA LEU A 109 11.75 -4.33 18.03
C LEU A 109 10.61 -5.22 18.60
N ASP A 110 10.78 -5.76 19.79
CA ASP A 110 9.78 -6.60 20.49
C ASP A 110 8.94 -5.76 21.47
N ALA A 111 8.89 -4.45 21.29
CA ALA A 111 8.06 -3.56 22.10
C ALA A 111 6.59 -4.01 22.07
N PRO A 112 5.88 -4.03 23.24
CA PRO A 112 4.51 -4.49 23.33
C PRO A 112 3.52 -3.60 22.60
#